data_a9d4ca07aff832fa81392639e58a3bb4
#
_entry.id   a9d4ca07aff832fa81392639e58a3bb4
#
_cell.length_a   1.000
_cell.length_b   1.000
_cell.length_c   1.000
_cell.angle_alpha   90.00
_cell.angle_beta   90.00
_cell.angle_gamma   90.00
#
_symmetry.space_group_name_H-M   'P 1'
#
loop_
_entity.id
_entity.type
_entity.pdbx_description
1 polymer ?
#
loop_
_entity_poly.entity_id
_entity_poly.type
_entity_poly.pdbx_seq_one_letter_code
_entity_poly.pdbx_strand_id
1 'polypeptide(L)'
;IRAGIRRIVMASSETLLGIPFDIDPPYAPLDEEYPSRPESTYAIVKHLEEELARKLVRWDAELSITGLRFSNVMTPDDYAQFPDYSKNPSSRRWNLWGYIDARDGAQAVLRALETAKPGFETYVIANADTVVDTPSAELMATFFPDVELTRELTGNETLLSIEKARRELGYEPKFGWRQTP
;
A
#
# COMPACT_ATOMS: atom_id res chain seq x y z
N ILE A 1 19.52 8.16 -15.57
CA ILE A 1 19.52 9.37 -16.42
C ILE A 1 20.69 9.29 -17.40
N ARG A 2 21.96 9.21 -16.95
CA ARG A 2 23.14 9.16 -17.85
C ARG A 2 23.11 7.97 -18.83
N ALA A 3 22.54 6.83 -18.44
CA ALA A 3 22.38 5.64 -19.27
C ALA A 3 21.16 5.68 -20.21
N GLY A 4 20.45 6.80 -20.29
CA GLY A 4 19.25 6.91 -21.12
C GLY A 4 17.99 6.26 -20.52
N ILE A 5 18.03 5.73 -19.29
CA ILE A 5 16.86 5.16 -18.63
C ILE A 5 15.93 6.32 -18.21
N ARG A 6 14.68 6.26 -18.64
CA ARG A 6 13.65 7.26 -18.39
C ARG A 6 12.45 6.75 -17.60
N ARG A 7 12.30 5.44 -17.43
CA ARG A 7 11.22 4.84 -16.65
C ARG A 7 11.81 4.10 -15.48
N ILE A 8 11.44 4.52 -14.28
CA ILE A 8 11.96 3.98 -13.03
C ILE A 8 10.77 3.65 -12.14
N VAL A 9 10.75 2.44 -11.59
CA VAL A 9 9.85 2.07 -10.51
C VAL A 9 10.68 1.85 -9.27
N MET A 10 10.29 2.50 -8.19
CA MET A 10 10.95 2.37 -6.89
C MET A 10 10.02 1.73 -5.86
N ALA A 11 10.56 0.82 -5.08
CA ALA A 11 9.84 0.25 -3.94
C ALA A 11 9.79 1.28 -2.81
N SER A 12 8.65 1.94 -2.65
CA SER A 12 8.30 2.70 -1.45
C SER A 12 7.59 1.78 -0.44
N SER A 13 6.92 2.32 0.56
CA SER A 13 6.38 1.52 1.66
C SER A 13 5.09 2.11 2.24
N GLU A 14 4.18 1.25 2.68
CA GLU A 14 3.03 1.63 3.52
C GLU A 14 3.45 2.33 4.82
N THR A 15 4.70 2.14 5.27
CA THR A 15 5.20 2.77 6.50
C THR A 15 5.22 4.30 6.44
N LEU A 16 5.07 4.90 5.26
CA LEU A 16 4.89 6.34 5.09
C LEU A 16 3.50 6.81 5.55
N LEU A 17 2.57 5.89 5.74
CA LEU A 17 1.19 6.18 6.13
C LEU A 17 0.99 6.26 7.66
N GLY A 18 2.06 6.49 8.43
CA GLY A 18 1.99 6.62 9.89
C GLY A 18 2.04 5.29 10.66
N ILE A 19 2.35 4.21 9.98
CA ILE A 19 2.49 2.87 10.59
C ILE A 19 3.71 2.86 11.54
N PRO A 20 3.56 2.32 12.77
CA PRO A 20 2.53 1.37 13.26
C PRO A 20 1.30 2.00 13.93
N PHE A 21 0.94 3.22 13.67
CA PHE A 21 -0.20 3.94 14.22
C PHE A 21 -0.19 4.08 15.76
N ASP A 22 0.87 4.64 16.30
CA ASP A 22 0.88 5.12 17.69
C ASP A 22 -0.15 6.24 17.89
N ILE A 23 -0.45 6.98 16.83
CA ILE A 23 -1.58 7.89 16.70
C ILE A 23 -2.48 7.37 15.58
N ASP A 24 -3.75 7.22 15.88
CA ASP A 24 -4.72 6.72 14.93
C ASP A 24 -4.77 7.58 13.65
N PRO A 25 -4.98 6.98 12.47
CA PRO A 25 -5.11 7.74 11.24
C PRO A 25 -6.36 8.61 11.26
N PRO A 26 -6.40 9.75 10.56
CA PRO A 26 -7.56 10.64 10.57
C PRO A 26 -8.76 10.06 9.83
N TYR A 27 -8.55 9.14 8.90
CA TYR A 27 -9.59 8.49 8.12
C TYR A 27 -9.16 7.10 7.62
N ALA A 28 -10.12 6.31 7.16
CA ALA A 28 -9.91 5.04 6.46
C ALA A 28 -10.98 4.87 5.34
N PRO A 29 -10.65 4.14 4.24
CA PRO A 29 -9.33 3.60 3.87
C PRO A 29 -8.30 4.69 3.62
N LEU A 30 -7.01 4.42 3.98
CA LEU A 30 -5.90 5.34 3.70
C LEU A 30 -5.50 5.29 2.23
N ASP A 31 -5.26 6.45 1.65
CA ASP A 31 -4.84 6.63 0.27
C ASP A 31 -3.56 7.46 0.14
N GLU A 32 -3.22 7.87 -1.08
CA GLU A 32 -2.03 8.64 -1.38
C GLU A 32 -2.11 10.11 -0.94
N GLU A 33 -3.32 10.63 -0.66
CA GLU A 33 -3.55 11.98 -0.16
C GLU A 33 -3.17 12.13 1.32
N TYR A 34 -3.07 11.00 2.05
CA TYR A 34 -2.60 11.02 3.42
C TYR A 34 -1.17 11.57 3.50
N PRO A 35 -0.93 12.63 4.29
CA PRO A 35 0.40 13.21 4.43
C PRO A 35 1.40 12.18 4.95
N SER A 36 2.55 12.08 4.29
CA SER A 36 3.60 11.18 4.75
C SER A 36 3.98 11.47 6.20
N ARG A 37 3.89 10.43 7.04
CA ARG A 37 4.17 10.48 8.46
C ARG A 37 5.09 9.32 8.87
N PRO A 38 6.40 9.44 8.62
CA PRO A 38 7.34 8.37 8.93
C PRO A 38 7.57 8.26 10.44
N GLU A 39 7.28 7.09 11.02
CA GLU A 39 7.44 6.80 12.46
C GLU A 39 8.62 5.86 12.76
N SER A 40 9.49 5.63 11.78
CA SER A 40 10.71 4.81 11.96
C SER A 40 11.84 5.31 11.06
N THR A 41 13.08 4.93 11.38
CA THR A 41 14.25 5.24 10.53
C THR A 41 14.05 4.69 9.10
N TYR A 42 13.47 3.51 8.96
CA TYR A 42 13.14 2.95 7.65
C TYR A 42 12.13 3.81 6.90
N ALA A 43 11.05 4.23 7.56
CA ALA A 43 10.04 5.10 6.96
C ALA A 43 10.63 6.47 6.58
N ILE A 44 11.51 7.05 7.41
CA ILE A 44 12.23 8.29 7.08
C ILE A 44 13.04 8.12 5.80
N VAL A 45 13.79 7.02 5.63
CA VAL A 45 14.55 6.76 4.41
C VAL A 45 13.62 6.65 3.19
N LYS A 46 12.51 5.93 3.30
CA LYS A 46 11.52 5.83 2.22
C LYS A 46 10.90 7.17 1.86
N HIS A 47 10.62 8.01 2.85
CA HIS A 47 10.16 9.38 2.62
C HIS A 47 11.20 10.21 1.86
N LEU A 48 12.46 10.15 2.25
CA LEU A 48 13.55 10.86 1.58
C LEU A 48 13.76 10.36 0.14
N GLU A 49 13.58 9.07 -0.11
CA GLU A 49 13.62 8.51 -1.47
C GLU A 49 12.50 9.08 -2.35
N GLU A 50 11.27 9.22 -1.86
CA GLU A 50 10.17 9.86 -2.58
C GLU A 50 10.46 11.35 -2.84
N GLU A 51 10.99 12.07 -1.85
CA GLU A 51 11.38 13.47 -2.01
C GLU A 51 12.52 13.65 -3.02
N LEU A 52 13.50 12.74 -3.01
CA LEU A 52 14.56 12.74 -4.02
C LEU A 52 13.97 12.54 -5.42
N ALA A 53 13.06 11.57 -5.59
CA ALA A 53 12.38 11.32 -6.86
C ALA A 53 11.65 12.57 -7.37
N ARG A 54 10.90 13.28 -6.49
CA ARG A 54 10.21 14.54 -6.82
C ARG A 54 11.17 15.62 -7.33
N LYS A 55 12.41 15.66 -6.84
CA LYS A 55 13.41 16.63 -7.30
C LYS A 55 14.07 16.19 -8.61
N LEU A 56 14.36 14.89 -8.76
CA LEU A 56 15.02 14.35 -9.95
C LEU A 56 14.19 14.53 -11.23
N VAL A 57 12.88 14.34 -11.17
CA VAL A 57 12.00 14.53 -12.34
C VAL A 57 11.96 15.99 -12.85
N ARG A 58 12.39 16.94 -12.03
CA ARG A 58 12.52 18.34 -12.45
C ARG A 58 13.76 18.61 -13.30
N TRP A 59 14.75 17.69 -13.26
CA TRP A 59 15.99 17.84 -14.03
C TRP A 59 15.89 17.27 -15.45
N ASP A 60 14.89 16.43 -15.69
CA ASP A 60 14.67 15.78 -16.99
C ASP A 60 13.16 15.61 -17.20
N ALA A 61 12.61 16.38 -18.13
CA ALA A 61 11.17 16.42 -18.40
C ALA A 61 10.60 15.10 -18.96
N GLU A 62 11.47 14.20 -19.44
CA GLU A 62 11.06 12.88 -19.95
C GLU A 62 11.17 11.80 -18.86
N LEU A 63 11.73 12.13 -17.69
CA LEU A 63 11.92 11.18 -16.61
C LEU A 63 10.58 10.86 -15.94
N SER A 64 10.26 9.58 -15.85
CA SER A 64 9.14 9.03 -15.11
C SER A 64 9.68 8.23 -13.93
N ILE A 65 9.26 8.57 -12.72
CA ILE A 65 9.55 7.79 -11.52
C ILE A 65 8.23 7.45 -10.84
N THR A 66 7.97 6.17 -10.62
CA THR A 66 6.78 5.68 -9.92
C THR A 66 7.18 5.05 -8.60
N GLY A 67 6.68 5.59 -7.49
CA GLY A 67 6.83 5.03 -6.15
C GLY A 67 5.67 4.08 -5.83
N LEU A 68 5.98 2.82 -5.56
CA LEU A 68 4.97 1.86 -5.12
C LEU A 68 5.07 1.68 -3.61
N ARG A 69 4.10 2.21 -2.87
CA ARG A 69 3.98 2.06 -1.42
C ARG A 69 3.42 0.67 -1.12
N PHE A 70 4.30 -0.32 -1.16
CA PHE A 70 3.92 -1.70 -0.89
C PHE A 70 3.46 -1.88 0.56
N SER A 71 2.32 -2.56 0.70
CA SER A 71 1.93 -3.18 1.96
C SER A 71 2.84 -4.38 2.26
N ASN A 72 2.61 -5.05 3.39
CA ASN A 72 3.43 -6.19 3.81
C ASN A 72 3.43 -7.30 2.74
N VAL A 73 4.56 -7.43 2.03
CA VAL A 73 4.69 -8.40 0.93
C VAL A 73 4.76 -9.82 1.49
N MET A 74 3.90 -10.68 1.00
CA MET A 74 3.74 -12.06 1.44
C MET A 74 3.74 -13.04 0.28
N THR A 75 4.08 -14.27 0.57
CA THR A 75 4.03 -15.41 -0.33
C THR A 75 2.91 -16.37 0.08
N PRO A 76 2.51 -17.35 -0.74
CA PRO A 76 1.53 -18.36 -0.34
C PRO A 76 1.87 -19.11 0.95
N ASP A 77 3.16 -19.31 1.24
CA ASP A 77 3.60 -19.98 2.48
C ASP A 77 3.27 -19.16 3.74
N ASP A 78 3.23 -17.83 3.62
CA ASP A 78 2.89 -16.94 4.72
C ASP A 78 1.41 -17.02 5.11
N TYR A 79 0.53 -17.47 4.20
CA TYR A 79 -0.91 -17.58 4.44
C TYR A 79 -1.27 -18.57 5.54
N ALA A 80 -0.39 -19.52 5.84
CA ALA A 80 -0.57 -20.43 6.96
C ALA A 80 -0.71 -19.71 8.32
N GLN A 81 -0.28 -18.45 8.43
CA GLN A 81 -0.37 -17.63 9.64
C GLN A 81 -1.73 -16.91 9.76
N PHE A 82 -2.48 -16.75 8.68
CA PHE A 82 -3.69 -15.90 8.66
C PHE A 82 -4.84 -16.40 9.56
N PRO A 83 -5.05 -17.73 9.74
CA PRO A 83 -6.00 -18.22 10.75
C PRO A 83 -5.65 -17.79 12.18
N ASP A 84 -4.37 -17.63 12.51
CA ASP A 84 -3.96 -17.15 13.83
C ASP A 84 -4.11 -15.64 13.96
N TYR A 85 -3.93 -14.87 12.88
CA TYR A 85 -4.29 -13.45 12.85
C TYR A 85 -5.80 -13.24 13.02
N SER A 86 -6.63 -14.10 12.42
CA SER A 86 -8.09 -14.06 12.60
C SER A 86 -8.54 -14.35 14.04
N LYS A 87 -7.83 -15.24 14.75
CA LYS A 87 -8.07 -15.48 16.19
C LYS A 87 -7.66 -14.30 17.07
N ASN A 88 -6.66 -13.53 16.65
CA ASN A 88 -6.17 -12.35 17.37
C ASN A 88 -5.96 -11.18 16.42
N PRO A 89 -7.00 -10.50 15.97
CA PRO A 89 -6.90 -9.38 15.02
C PRO A 89 -6.02 -8.23 15.51
N SER A 90 -5.88 -8.03 16.83
CA SER A 90 -5.04 -6.98 17.39
C SER A 90 -3.57 -7.10 16.98
N SER A 91 -3.10 -8.32 16.66
CA SER A 91 -1.72 -8.58 16.23
C SER A 91 -1.36 -7.92 14.90
N ARG A 92 -2.37 -7.58 14.08
CA ARG A 92 -2.21 -6.94 12.76
C ARG A 92 -2.85 -5.55 12.68
N ARG A 93 -3.28 -4.98 13.83
CA ARG A 93 -3.80 -3.61 13.92
C ARG A 93 -2.80 -2.59 13.36
N TRP A 94 -1.52 -2.82 13.58
CA TRP A 94 -0.43 -1.90 13.29
C TRP A 94 -0.31 -1.48 11.82
N ASN A 95 -0.84 -2.27 10.86
CA ASN A 95 -0.85 -1.94 9.44
C ASN A 95 -2.26 -2.07 8.81
N LEU A 96 -3.31 -1.86 9.60
CA LEU A 96 -4.70 -1.97 9.14
C LEU A 96 -5.00 -3.32 8.48
N TRP A 97 -4.40 -4.40 8.98
CA TRP A 97 -4.55 -5.77 8.45
C TRP A 97 -4.21 -5.93 6.97
N GLY A 98 -3.41 -4.99 6.42
CA GLY A 98 -3.00 -4.99 5.02
C GLY A 98 -1.95 -6.06 4.72
N TYR A 99 -1.91 -6.46 3.44
CA TYR A 99 -0.88 -7.29 2.85
C TYR A 99 -0.89 -7.14 1.32
N ILE A 100 0.10 -7.70 0.67
CA ILE A 100 0.14 -7.88 -0.79
C ILE A 100 0.80 -9.22 -1.12
N ASP A 101 0.17 -10.01 -2.02
CA ASP A 101 0.84 -11.18 -2.59
C ASP A 101 2.00 -10.75 -3.49
N ALA A 102 3.14 -11.39 -3.35
CA ALA A 102 4.35 -11.06 -4.12
C ALA A 102 4.12 -11.09 -5.64
N ARG A 103 3.22 -11.96 -6.13
CA ARG A 103 2.87 -12.06 -7.56
C ARG A 103 2.09 -10.85 -8.04
N ASP A 104 1.19 -10.32 -7.22
CA ASP A 104 0.46 -9.07 -7.50
C ASP A 104 1.36 -7.85 -7.31
N GLY A 105 2.30 -7.91 -6.37
CA GLY A 105 3.37 -6.92 -6.26
C GLY A 105 4.20 -6.84 -7.55
N ALA A 106 4.55 -7.98 -8.15
CA ALA A 106 5.24 -8.02 -9.44
C ALA A 106 4.36 -7.46 -10.59
N GLN A 107 3.04 -7.76 -10.58
CA GLN A 107 2.09 -7.15 -11.51
C GLN A 107 2.11 -5.62 -11.40
N ALA A 108 2.05 -5.07 -10.18
CA ALA A 108 2.08 -3.63 -9.96
C ALA A 108 3.33 -2.97 -10.56
N VAL A 109 4.51 -3.60 -10.40
CA VAL A 109 5.77 -3.11 -10.99
C VAL A 109 5.67 -3.09 -12.51
N LEU A 110 5.19 -4.17 -13.14
CA LEU A 110 5.03 -4.25 -14.59
C LEU A 110 4.06 -3.17 -15.09
N ARG A 111 2.90 -3.04 -14.45
CA ARG A 111 1.90 -2.02 -14.80
C ARG A 111 2.45 -0.61 -14.69
N ALA A 112 3.20 -0.31 -13.62
CA ALA A 112 3.84 0.99 -13.44
C ALA A 112 4.85 1.31 -14.56
N LEU A 113 5.62 0.32 -15.04
CA LEU A 113 6.52 0.50 -16.17
C LEU A 113 5.79 0.71 -17.50
N GLU A 114 4.68 -0.01 -17.73
CA GLU A 114 3.88 0.08 -18.95
C GLU A 114 3.13 1.42 -19.07
N THR A 115 2.58 1.91 -17.95
CA THR A 115 1.75 3.11 -17.90
C THR A 115 2.53 4.37 -17.54
N ALA A 116 3.86 4.28 -17.39
CA ALA A 116 4.74 5.37 -16.97
C ALA A 116 4.49 6.67 -17.73
N LYS A 117 4.27 7.74 -17.00
CA LYS A 117 4.14 9.11 -17.51
C LYS A 117 5.26 9.97 -16.94
N PRO A 118 5.75 11.00 -17.66
CA PRO A 118 6.73 11.94 -17.12
C PRO A 118 6.28 12.53 -15.79
N GLY A 119 7.22 12.65 -14.86
CA GLY A 119 6.96 13.14 -13.52
C GLY A 119 7.14 12.07 -12.44
N PHE A 120 6.72 12.40 -11.23
CA PHE A 120 6.74 11.49 -10.08
C PHE A 120 5.33 11.26 -9.57
N GLU A 121 4.95 9.99 -9.49
CA GLU A 121 3.67 9.55 -8.92
C GLU A 121 3.88 8.44 -7.90
N THR A 122 3.00 8.38 -6.90
CA THR A 122 2.98 7.31 -5.89
C THR A 122 1.66 6.56 -5.91
N TYR A 123 1.72 5.27 -5.57
CA TYR A 123 0.56 4.39 -5.50
C TYR A 123 0.66 3.47 -4.29
N VAL A 124 -0.42 3.35 -3.55
CA VAL A 124 -0.58 2.33 -2.51
C VAL A 124 -0.85 0.99 -3.20
N ILE A 125 -0.06 -0.02 -2.85
CA ILE A 125 -0.14 -1.35 -3.41
C ILE A 125 -0.39 -2.36 -2.31
N ALA A 126 -1.62 -2.80 -2.21
CA ALA A 126 -2.11 -3.80 -1.26
C ALA A 126 -2.99 -4.82 -1.97
N ASN A 127 -3.35 -5.91 -1.29
CA ASN A 127 -4.40 -6.79 -1.76
C ASN A 127 -5.77 -6.10 -1.64
N ALA A 128 -6.78 -6.66 -2.29
CA ALA A 128 -8.15 -6.15 -2.22
C ALA A 128 -8.83 -6.44 -0.88
N ASP A 129 -8.27 -7.35 -0.08
CA ASP A 129 -8.82 -7.79 1.21
C ASP A 129 -7.79 -7.72 2.34
N THR A 130 -8.24 -8.04 3.56
CA THR A 130 -7.41 -8.06 4.78
C THR A 130 -6.93 -9.47 5.11
N VAL A 131 -5.92 -9.57 6.00
CA VAL A 131 -5.35 -10.86 6.49
C VAL A 131 -6.23 -11.56 7.54
N VAL A 132 -7.42 -11.05 7.87
CA VAL A 132 -8.29 -11.59 8.91
C VAL A 132 -9.71 -11.79 8.41
N ASP A 133 -10.46 -12.71 9.04
CA ASP A 133 -11.84 -13.04 8.67
C ASP A 133 -12.87 -12.01 9.18
N THR A 134 -12.50 -11.21 10.17
CA THR A 134 -13.36 -10.15 10.70
C THR A 134 -13.64 -9.09 9.64
N PRO A 135 -14.91 -8.70 9.40
CA PRO A 135 -15.25 -7.65 8.46
C PRO A 135 -14.55 -6.32 8.79
N SER A 136 -14.14 -5.59 7.74
CA SER A 136 -13.34 -4.37 7.90
C SER A 136 -14.08 -3.27 8.68
N ALA A 137 -15.39 -3.16 8.54
CA ALA A 137 -16.20 -2.23 9.33
C ALA A 137 -16.20 -2.58 10.83
N GLU A 138 -16.23 -3.88 11.18
CA GLU A 138 -16.14 -4.35 12.57
C GLU A 138 -14.75 -4.12 13.16
N LEU A 139 -13.69 -4.34 12.36
CA LEU A 139 -12.32 -4.02 12.75
C LEU A 139 -12.16 -2.55 13.07
N MET A 140 -12.67 -1.66 12.22
CA MET A 140 -12.61 -0.21 12.45
C MET A 140 -13.40 0.18 13.69
N ALA A 141 -14.63 -0.30 13.86
CA ALA A 141 -15.45 0.00 15.03
C ALA A 141 -14.80 -0.49 16.35
N THR A 142 -14.06 -1.60 16.30
CA THR A 142 -13.43 -2.20 17.49
C THR A 142 -12.10 -1.54 17.85
N PHE A 143 -11.25 -1.28 16.86
CA PHE A 143 -9.85 -0.89 17.09
C PHE A 143 -9.57 0.60 16.80
N PHE A 144 -10.45 1.26 16.05
CA PHE A 144 -10.32 2.64 15.62
C PHE A 144 -11.69 3.37 15.63
N PRO A 145 -12.40 3.36 16.78
CA PRO A 145 -13.80 3.83 16.84
C PRO A 145 -13.99 5.32 16.51
N ASP A 146 -12.95 6.12 16.68
CA ASP A 146 -12.97 7.58 16.43
C ASP A 146 -12.44 7.95 15.04
N VAL A 147 -12.02 6.97 14.22
CA VAL A 147 -11.50 7.21 12.88
C VAL A 147 -12.64 7.35 11.87
N GLU A 148 -12.62 8.44 11.11
CA GLU A 148 -13.61 8.70 10.07
C GLU A 148 -13.53 7.67 8.94
N LEU A 149 -14.66 7.10 8.55
CA LEU A 149 -14.75 6.28 7.35
C LEU A 149 -15.17 7.16 6.16
N THR A 150 -14.30 7.27 5.16
CA THR A 150 -14.54 8.10 3.97
C THR A 150 -15.62 7.53 3.05
N ARG A 151 -15.98 6.26 3.25
CA ARG A 151 -17.05 5.54 2.57
C ARG A 151 -17.51 4.33 3.37
N GLU A 152 -18.62 3.76 3.00
CA GLU A 152 -19.07 2.47 3.52
C GLU A 152 -18.06 1.36 3.17
N LEU A 153 -17.78 0.49 4.15
CA LEU A 153 -16.89 -0.66 4.01
C LEU A 153 -17.68 -1.94 3.79
N THR A 154 -17.28 -2.75 2.82
CA THR A 154 -17.97 -3.98 2.45
C THR A 154 -17.12 -5.21 2.73
N GLY A 155 -17.64 -6.14 3.54
CA GLY A 155 -16.95 -7.40 3.86
C GLY A 155 -15.55 -7.18 4.43
N ASN A 156 -14.56 -7.88 3.88
CA ASN A 156 -13.17 -7.83 4.33
C ASN A 156 -12.28 -6.95 3.43
N GLU A 157 -12.85 -5.94 2.77
CA GLU A 157 -12.06 -5.09 1.88
C GLU A 157 -10.90 -4.40 2.58
N THR A 158 -9.83 -4.15 1.82
CA THR A 158 -8.62 -3.49 2.34
C THR A 158 -8.91 -2.09 2.88
N LEU A 159 -8.22 -1.73 3.96
CA LEU A 159 -8.22 -0.38 4.56
C LEU A 159 -7.05 0.49 4.05
N LEU A 160 -6.30 -0.04 3.09
CA LEU A 160 -5.29 0.67 2.30
C LEU A 160 -5.85 0.83 0.88
N SER A 161 -6.27 2.02 0.51
CA SER A 161 -6.95 2.26 -0.76
C SER A 161 -6.04 1.99 -1.97
N ILE A 162 -6.44 1.05 -2.80
CA ILE A 162 -5.76 0.72 -4.07
C ILE A 162 -6.48 1.34 -5.28
N GLU A 163 -7.43 2.23 -5.06
CA GLU A 163 -8.29 2.76 -6.11
C GLU A 163 -7.53 3.63 -7.13
N LYS A 164 -6.51 4.38 -6.68
CA LYS A 164 -5.64 5.13 -7.59
C LYS A 164 -4.84 4.18 -8.47
N ALA A 165 -4.26 3.15 -7.90
CA ALA A 165 -3.50 2.14 -8.65
C ALA A 165 -4.39 1.38 -9.66
N ARG A 166 -5.62 1.04 -9.29
CA ARG A 166 -6.61 0.44 -10.20
C ARG A 166 -6.92 1.35 -11.39
N ARG A 167 -7.26 2.59 -11.11
CA ARG A 167 -7.69 3.56 -12.12
C ARG A 167 -6.55 3.95 -13.08
N GLU A 168 -5.35 4.14 -12.58
CA GLU A 168 -4.26 4.75 -13.34
C GLU A 168 -3.24 3.76 -13.88
N LEU A 169 -2.98 2.67 -13.17
CA LEU A 169 -2.07 1.62 -13.60
C LEU A 169 -2.79 0.41 -14.21
N GLY A 170 -4.10 0.26 -13.97
CA GLY A 170 -4.80 -1.00 -14.25
C GLY A 170 -4.33 -2.13 -13.33
N TYR A 171 -3.91 -1.76 -12.10
CA TYR A 171 -3.57 -2.74 -11.08
C TYR A 171 -4.80 -3.49 -10.62
N GLU A 172 -4.74 -4.80 -10.59
CA GLU A 172 -5.83 -5.65 -10.13
C GLU A 172 -5.26 -6.89 -9.45
N PRO A 173 -5.26 -6.93 -8.11
CA PRO A 173 -4.76 -8.09 -7.37
C PRO A 173 -5.62 -9.32 -7.66
N LYS A 174 -4.98 -10.43 -7.99
CA LYS A 174 -5.62 -11.69 -8.39
C LYS A 174 -5.35 -12.83 -7.42
N PHE A 175 -4.34 -12.68 -6.58
CA PHE A 175 -3.91 -13.71 -5.65
C PHE A 175 -4.23 -13.28 -4.23
N GLY A 176 -4.87 -14.17 -3.47
CA GLY A 176 -5.23 -13.90 -2.09
C GLY A 176 -5.43 -15.19 -1.32
N TRP A 177 -5.28 -15.13 -0.02
CA TRP A 177 -5.36 -16.27 0.86
C TRP A 177 -6.77 -16.92 0.90
N ARG A 178 -7.82 -16.13 0.65
CA ARG A 178 -9.20 -16.66 0.57
C ARG A 178 -9.48 -17.40 -0.74
N GLN A 179 -8.62 -17.27 -1.72
CA GLN A 179 -8.75 -17.91 -3.03
C GLN A 179 -7.80 -19.10 -3.20
N THR A 180 -6.94 -19.34 -2.21
CA THR A 180 -6.03 -20.48 -2.21
C THR A 180 -6.77 -21.69 -1.67
N PRO A 181 -6.88 -22.81 -2.45
CA PRO A 181 -7.55 -24.02 -2.03
C PRO A 181 -6.84 -24.74 -0.88
#